data_9c45aedc6ebab20537dc06b9b72459eb
#
_entry.id   9c45aedc6ebab20537dc06b9b72459eb
#
_cell.length_a   1.000
_cell.length_b   1.000
_cell.length_c   1.000
_cell.angle_alpha   90.00
_cell.angle_beta   90.00
_cell.angle_gamma   90.00
#
_symmetry.space_group_name_H-M   'P 1'
#
loop_
_entity.id
_entity.type
_entity.pdbx_description
1 polymer ?
#
loop_
_entity_poly.entity_id
_entity_poly.type
_entity_poly.pdbx_seq_one_letter_code
_entity_poly.pdbx_strand_id
1 'polypeptide(L)'
;MDYIKQVERVALAVEDLDEAQVFFEQWFGAKFCPEENIEDMGIRYRPFDIGASKMELLQATRDDSPVAKFIKKNGGPGVHHITFEVEDLDVAVAELERRGGRIAYRHTYKSDVMFEGQYWREAFVHPRDAFGVLIHLAEKKPVNYELFSD
;
A
#
# COMPACT_ATOMS: atom_id res chain seq x y z
N MET A 1 9.72 -19.83 -8.46
CA MET A 1 10.67 -18.80 -7.98
C MET A 1 10.02 -18.00 -6.88
N ASP A 2 10.64 -17.95 -5.75
CA ASP A 2 10.10 -17.28 -4.56
C ASP A 2 10.56 -15.83 -4.51
N TYR A 3 9.86 -14.98 -5.21
CA TYR A 3 10.13 -13.55 -5.16
C TYR A 3 9.16 -12.78 -4.24
N ILE A 4 8.11 -13.45 -3.76
CA ILE A 4 7.19 -12.89 -2.77
C ILE A 4 7.67 -13.29 -1.38
N LYS A 5 7.90 -12.30 -0.52
CA LYS A 5 8.34 -12.55 0.85
C LYS A 5 7.16 -12.86 1.77
N GLN A 6 6.09 -12.07 1.66
CA GLN A 6 4.92 -12.18 2.54
C GLN A 6 3.80 -11.24 2.08
N VAL A 7 2.61 -11.44 2.63
CA VAL A 7 1.60 -10.38 2.67
C VAL A 7 2.09 -9.35 3.69
N GLU A 8 2.43 -8.17 3.20
CA GLU A 8 3.03 -7.13 4.05
C GLU A 8 1.96 -6.41 4.86
N ARG A 9 0.82 -6.07 4.22
CA ARG A 9 -0.31 -5.44 4.88
C ARG A 9 -1.59 -5.53 4.06
N VAL A 10 -2.71 -5.24 4.73
CA VAL A 10 -4.01 -5.02 4.09
C VAL A 10 -4.39 -3.57 4.31
N ALA A 11 -4.79 -2.87 3.26
CA ALA A 11 -5.14 -1.46 3.29
C ALA A 11 -6.65 -1.25 3.18
N LEU A 12 -7.22 -0.52 4.11
CA LEU A 12 -8.63 -0.18 4.15
C LEU A 12 -8.83 1.30 3.78
N ALA A 13 -9.72 1.57 2.83
CA ALA A 13 -10.17 2.92 2.53
C ALA A 13 -11.30 3.29 3.48
N VAL A 14 -11.17 4.42 4.17
CA VAL A 14 -12.16 4.91 5.12
C VAL A 14 -12.46 6.37 4.86
N GLU A 15 -13.59 6.84 5.35
CA GLU A 15 -13.99 8.24 5.20
C GLU A 15 -13.41 9.12 6.31
N ASP A 16 -13.18 8.54 7.49
CA ASP A 16 -12.66 9.24 8.67
C ASP A 16 -11.63 8.37 9.39
N LEU A 17 -10.36 8.77 9.31
CA LEU A 17 -9.25 8.05 9.95
C LEU A 17 -9.39 7.99 11.46
N ASP A 18 -9.83 9.09 12.09
CA ASP A 18 -9.90 9.15 13.55
C ASP A 18 -10.97 8.21 14.09
N GLU A 19 -12.14 8.18 13.45
CA GLU A 19 -13.21 7.27 13.82
C GLU A 19 -12.78 5.81 13.65
N ALA A 20 -12.17 5.50 12.52
CA ALA A 20 -11.71 4.14 12.24
C ALA A 20 -10.61 3.70 13.21
N GLN A 21 -9.67 4.59 13.54
CA GLN A 21 -8.61 4.29 14.51
C GLN A 21 -9.20 3.93 15.87
N VAL A 22 -10.12 4.73 16.37
CA VAL A 22 -10.78 4.46 17.67
C VAL A 22 -11.45 3.09 17.66
N PHE A 23 -12.13 2.75 16.56
CA PHE A 23 -12.76 1.43 16.43
C PHE A 23 -11.74 0.29 16.55
N PHE A 24 -10.67 0.33 15.77
CA PHE A 24 -9.67 -0.74 15.76
C PHE A 24 -8.90 -0.82 17.08
N GLU A 25 -8.63 0.31 17.74
CA GLU A 25 -8.00 0.33 19.06
C GLU A 25 -8.90 -0.31 20.12
N GLN A 26 -10.16 0.10 20.18
CA GLN A 26 -11.08 -0.35 21.20
C GLN A 26 -11.56 -1.78 21.03
N TRP A 27 -11.79 -2.19 19.78
CA TRP A 27 -12.37 -3.51 19.50
C TRP A 27 -11.30 -4.60 19.36
N PHE A 28 -10.13 -4.28 18.87
CA PHE A 28 -9.11 -5.28 18.52
C PHE A 28 -7.74 -5.02 19.12
N GLY A 29 -7.58 -3.98 19.90
CA GLY A 29 -6.30 -3.65 20.51
C GLY A 29 -5.22 -3.25 19.52
N ALA A 30 -5.62 -2.65 18.39
CA ALA A 30 -4.69 -2.20 17.37
C ALA A 30 -3.71 -1.16 17.91
N LYS A 31 -2.47 -1.20 17.44
CA LYS A 31 -1.41 -0.27 17.82
C LYS A 31 -1.02 0.56 16.60
N PHE A 32 -1.39 1.84 16.62
CA PHE A 32 -1.18 2.73 15.49
C PHE A 32 0.21 3.33 15.47
N CYS A 33 0.77 3.40 14.25
CA CYS A 33 1.98 4.14 13.94
C CYS A 33 1.61 5.59 13.57
N PRO A 34 2.60 6.50 13.50
CA PRO A 34 2.34 7.87 13.06
C PRO A 34 1.74 7.94 11.66
N GLU A 35 0.92 8.96 11.45
CA GLU A 35 0.32 9.24 10.15
C GLU A 35 1.38 9.63 9.12
N GLU A 36 1.19 9.15 7.89
CA GLU A 36 2.00 9.51 6.73
C GLU A 36 1.12 10.16 5.68
N ASN A 37 1.72 10.98 4.82
CA ASN A 37 1.04 11.66 3.73
C ASN A 37 1.68 11.35 2.39
N ILE A 38 0.84 11.09 1.39
CA ILE A 38 1.25 10.97 0.00
C ILE A 38 0.53 12.09 -0.77
N GLU A 39 1.11 13.29 -0.74
CA GLU A 39 0.47 14.49 -1.27
C GLU A 39 0.15 14.39 -2.75
N ASP A 40 1.06 13.83 -3.54
CA ASP A 40 0.88 13.66 -4.98
C ASP A 40 -0.38 12.85 -5.32
N MET A 41 -0.75 11.91 -4.47
CA MET A 41 -1.91 11.06 -4.68
C MET A 41 -3.15 11.52 -3.89
N GLY A 42 -3.01 12.56 -3.06
CA GLY A 42 -4.11 13.03 -2.23
C GLY A 42 -4.55 12.01 -1.20
N ILE A 43 -3.58 11.38 -0.53
CA ILE A 43 -3.83 10.33 0.45
C ILE A 43 -3.08 10.66 1.74
N ARG A 44 -3.74 10.46 2.87
CA ARG A 44 -3.08 10.31 4.16
C ARG A 44 -3.42 8.93 4.70
N TYR A 45 -2.48 8.31 5.41
CA TYR A 45 -2.70 6.96 5.90
C TYR A 45 -2.03 6.74 7.26
N ARG A 46 -2.58 5.79 8.00
CA ARG A 46 -2.06 5.39 9.31
C ARG A 46 -1.82 3.88 9.32
N PRO A 47 -0.56 3.44 9.34
CA PRO A 47 -0.26 2.02 9.55
C PRO A 47 -0.59 1.62 10.98
N PHE A 48 -0.96 0.37 11.17
CA PHE A 48 -1.17 -0.17 12.51
C PHE A 48 -0.85 -1.65 12.58
N ASP A 49 -0.49 -2.09 13.78
CA ASP A 49 -0.27 -3.49 14.06
C ASP A 49 -1.54 -4.09 14.66
N ILE A 50 -1.90 -5.25 14.16
CA ILE A 50 -2.98 -6.08 14.69
C ILE A 50 -2.39 -7.45 14.99
N GLY A 51 -2.07 -7.71 16.27
CA GLY A 51 -1.26 -8.87 16.63
C GLY A 51 0.10 -8.81 15.92
N ALA A 52 0.49 -9.88 15.25
CA ALA A 52 1.76 -9.97 14.49
C ALA A 52 1.65 -9.43 13.07
N SER A 53 0.48 -8.99 12.65
CA SER A 53 0.22 -8.54 11.27
C SER A 53 0.11 -7.03 11.19
N LYS A 54 0.26 -6.50 9.98
CA LYS A 54 0.14 -5.07 9.72
C LYS A 54 -1.04 -4.78 8.81
N MET A 55 -1.72 -3.68 9.11
CA MET A 55 -2.77 -3.10 8.29
C MET A 55 -2.52 -1.59 8.15
N GLU A 56 -3.30 -0.93 7.31
CA GLU A 56 -3.31 0.52 7.24
C GLU A 56 -4.70 1.06 6.90
N LEU A 57 -4.97 2.24 7.37
CA LEU A 57 -6.16 3.01 7.00
C LEU A 57 -5.77 4.11 6.05
N LEU A 58 -6.52 4.26 4.97
CA LEU A 58 -6.33 5.30 3.95
C LEU A 58 -7.51 6.25 3.98
N GLN A 59 -7.22 7.55 3.91
CA GLN A 59 -8.24 8.57 3.73
C GLN A 59 -7.83 9.51 2.62
N ALA A 60 -8.77 9.86 1.75
CA ALA A 60 -8.54 10.83 0.69
C ALA A 60 -8.43 12.25 1.27
N THR A 61 -7.50 13.03 0.73
CA THR A 61 -7.36 14.46 1.08
C THR A 61 -7.96 15.37 0.03
N ARG A 62 -8.39 14.81 -1.12
CA ARG A 62 -9.07 15.54 -2.19
C ARG A 62 -9.87 14.58 -3.06
N ASP A 63 -10.83 15.13 -3.81
CA ASP A 63 -11.81 14.33 -4.57
C ASP A 63 -11.20 13.53 -5.73
N ASP A 64 -10.06 13.95 -6.26
CA ASP A 64 -9.39 13.23 -7.35
C ASP A 64 -8.46 12.12 -6.85
N SER A 65 -8.39 11.89 -5.55
CA SER A 65 -7.59 10.81 -4.96
C SER A 65 -8.11 9.44 -5.39
N PRO A 66 -7.21 8.46 -5.61
CA PRO A 66 -7.63 7.07 -5.86
C PRO A 66 -8.51 6.50 -4.74
N VAL A 67 -8.30 6.94 -3.50
CA VAL A 67 -9.12 6.52 -2.35
C VAL A 67 -10.52 7.07 -2.43
N ALA A 68 -10.67 8.36 -2.79
CA ALA A 68 -11.99 8.98 -2.98
C ALA A 68 -12.77 8.27 -4.10
N LYS A 69 -12.10 7.99 -5.21
CA LYS A 69 -12.71 7.28 -6.34
C LYS A 69 -13.13 5.86 -5.95
N PHE A 70 -12.30 5.17 -5.17
CA PHE A 70 -12.63 3.84 -4.68
C PHE A 70 -13.88 3.85 -3.81
N ILE A 71 -13.95 4.74 -2.82
CA ILE A 71 -15.11 4.84 -1.91
C ILE A 71 -16.39 5.14 -2.70
N LYS A 72 -16.32 6.05 -3.66
CA LYS A 72 -17.46 6.37 -4.51
C LYS A 72 -17.95 5.16 -5.30
N LYS A 73 -17.04 4.44 -5.94
CA LYS A 73 -17.36 3.26 -6.75
C LYS A 73 -17.83 2.09 -5.90
N ASN A 74 -17.24 1.92 -4.71
CA ASN A 74 -17.57 0.84 -3.79
C ASN A 74 -18.88 1.08 -3.03
N GLY A 75 -19.36 2.31 -3.00
CA GLY A 75 -20.53 2.68 -2.20
C GLY A 75 -20.24 2.85 -0.72
N GLY A 76 -18.97 3.04 -0.35
CA GLY A 76 -18.54 3.23 1.03
C GLY A 76 -17.15 2.67 1.29
N PRO A 77 -16.74 2.60 2.57
CA PRO A 77 -15.45 2.05 2.98
C PRO A 77 -15.29 0.58 2.59
N GLY A 78 -14.03 0.12 2.49
CA GLY A 78 -13.74 -1.27 2.20
C GLY A 78 -12.25 -1.53 2.04
N VAL A 79 -11.90 -2.78 1.73
CA VAL A 79 -10.52 -3.15 1.44
C VAL A 79 -10.11 -2.50 0.11
N HIS A 80 -9.10 -1.64 0.16
CA HIS A 80 -8.59 -0.94 -1.02
C HIS A 80 -7.58 -1.79 -1.77
N HIS A 81 -6.60 -2.34 -1.07
CA HIS A 81 -5.60 -3.20 -1.68
C HIS A 81 -4.93 -4.11 -0.66
N ILE A 82 -4.24 -5.12 -1.19
CA ILE A 82 -3.40 -6.02 -0.40
C ILE A 82 -1.97 -5.85 -0.90
N THR A 83 -1.03 -5.63 0.01
CA THR A 83 0.39 -5.45 -0.32
C THR A 83 1.15 -6.75 -0.15
N PHE A 84 1.81 -7.19 -1.22
CA PHE A 84 2.79 -8.27 -1.17
C PHE A 84 4.18 -7.65 -1.15
N GLU A 85 4.96 -7.98 -0.15
CA GLU A 85 6.36 -7.57 -0.10
C GLU A 85 7.18 -8.47 -1.02
N VAL A 86 8.01 -7.86 -1.87
CA VAL A 86 8.86 -8.57 -2.81
C VAL A 86 10.33 -8.31 -2.48
N GLU A 87 11.18 -9.27 -2.83
CA GLU A 87 12.63 -9.12 -2.66
C GLU A 87 13.21 -8.11 -3.66
N ASP A 88 12.76 -8.19 -4.90
CA ASP A 88 13.21 -7.33 -6.00
C ASP A 88 12.02 -7.01 -6.90
N LEU A 89 11.66 -5.73 -6.97
CA LEU A 89 10.49 -5.30 -7.72
C LEU A 89 10.63 -5.55 -9.23
N ASP A 90 11.83 -5.31 -9.78
CA ASP A 90 12.06 -5.51 -11.21
C ASP A 90 11.89 -6.98 -11.60
N VAL A 91 12.39 -7.88 -10.78
CA VAL A 91 12.22 -9.33 -10.98
C VAL A 91 10.75 -9.72 -10.88
N ALA A 92 10.05 -9.23 -9.87
CA ALA A 92 8.63 -9.54 -9.68
C ALA A 92 7.78 -9.05 -10.86
N VAL A 93 7.99 -7.81 -11.28
CA VAL A 93 7.25 -7.23 -12.41
C VAL A 93 7.53 -7.99 -13.69
N ALA A 94 8.80 -8.28 -14.00
CA ALA A 94 9.18 -9.02 -15.19
C ALA A 94 8.55 -10.41 -15.22
N GLU A 95 8.51 -11.11 -14.09
CA GLU A 95 7.90 -12.45 -14.01
C GLU A 95 6.38 -12.39 -14.21
N LEU A 96 5.71 -11.40 -13.65
CA LEU A 96 4.26 -11.24 -13.84
C LEU A 96 3.93 -10.90 -15.31
N GLU A 97 4.69 -10.00 -15.93
CA GLU A 97 4.50 -9.66 -17.34
C GLU A 97 4.78 -10.84 -18.25
N ARG A 98 5.80 -11.64 -17.95
CA ARG A 98 6.09 -12.87 -18.71
C ARG A 98 4.91 -13.85 -18.67
N ARG A 99 4.13 -13.85 -17.59
CA ARG A 99 2.92 -14.67 -17.44
C ARG A 99 1.66 -14.04 -18.03
N GLY A 100 1.79 -12.86 -18.64
CA GLY A 100 0.67 -12.14 -19.24
C GLY A 100 -0.04 -11.18 -18.30
N GLY A 101 0.51 -10.93 -17.13
CA GLY A 101 -0.03 -9.98 -16.18
C GLY A 101 0.20 -8.53 -16.63
N ARG A 102 -0.70 -7.64 -16.22
CA ARG A 102 -0.62 -6.22 -16.54
C ARG A 102 -0.30 -5.41 -15.30
N ILE A 103 0.71 -4.55 -15.42
CA ILE A 103 1.06 -3.61 -14.36
C ILE A 103 0.29 -2.31 -14.63
N ALA A 104 -0.65 -1.99 -13.75
CA ALA A 104 -1.49 -0.80 -13.87
C ALA A 104 -0.73 0.48 -13.53
N TYR A 105 0.23 0.38 -12.61
CA TYR A 105 1.01 1.53 -12.14
C TYR A 105 2.32 1.05 -11.54
N ARG A 106 3.39 1.83 -11.75
CA ARG A 106 4.70 1.57 -11.17
C ARG A 106 5.33 2.87 -10.71
N HIS A 107 5.88 2.87 -9.50
CA HIS A 107 6.48 4.07 -8.93
C HIS A 107 7.71 3.74 -8.08
N THR A 108 8.71 4.62 -8.17
CA THR A 108 9.87 4.61 -7.30
C THR A 108 9.94 5.97 -6.63
N TYR A 109 9.81 5.99 -5.32
CA TYR A 109 9.95 7.23 -4.57
C TYR A 109 11.39 7.71 -4.63
N LYS A 110 11.57 9.02 -4.61
CA LYS A 110 12.91 9.62 -4.61
C LYS A 110 13.66 9.25 -3.33
N SER A 111 14.97 9.29 -3.39
CA SER A 111 15.84 8.91 -2.26
C SER A 111 15.64 9.77 -1.01
N ASP A 112 15.11 10.98 -1.17
CA ASP A 112 14.81 11.89 -0.06
C ASP A 112 13.39 11.69 0.50
N VAL A 113 12.61 10.80 -0.10
CA VAL A 113 11.26 10.48 0.35
C VAL A 113 11.26 9.06 0.89
N MET A 114 10.86 8.92 2.15
CA MET A 114 10.72 7.61 2.78
C MET A 114 9.45 7.55 3.60
N PHE A 115 8.93 6.34 3.75
CA PHE A 115 7.75 6.07 4.57
C PHE A 115 8.12 5.03 5.62
N GLU A 116 7.65 5.24 6.84
CA GLU A 116 7.87 4.29 7.95
C GLU A 116 9.35 3.93 8.14
N GLY A 117 10.25 4.91 7.95
CA GLY A 117 11.70 4.71 8.10
C GLY A 117 12.37 3.91 6.98
N GLN A 118 11.70 3.71 5.86
CA GLN A 118 12.22 2.91 4.74
C GLN A 118 11.97 3.58 3.41
N TYR A 119 12.80 3.26 2.43
CA TYR A 119 12.58 3.62 1.03
C TYR A 119 11.71 2.56 0.36
N TRP A 120 10.82 2.99 -0.53
CA TRP A 120 9.85 2.12 -1.19
C TRP A 120 9.95 2.22 -2.70
N ARG A 121 9.86 1.07 -3.34
CA ARG A 121 9.54 0.94 -4.76
C ARG A 121 8.29 0.11 -4.86
N GLU A 122 7.37 0.51 -5.76
CA GLU A 122 6.07 -0.14 -5.80
C GLU A 122 5.53 -0.31 -7.21
N ALA A 123 4.65 -1.27 -7.37
CA ALA A 123 3.87 -1.48 -8.58
C ALA A 123 2.50 -2.04 -8.20
N PHE A 124 1.51 -1.76 -9.02
CA PHE A 124 0.16 -2.28 -8.83
C PHE A 124 -0.20 -3.20 -9.99
N VAL A 125 -0.63 -4.41 -9.66
CA VAL A 125 -1.14 -5.37 -10.63
C VAL A 125 -2.56 -4.98 -11.00
N HIS A 126 -2.89 -5.03 -12.30
CA HIS A 126 -4.23 -4.67 -12.76
C HIS A 126 -5.28 -5.58 -12.10
N PRO A 127 -6.33 -5.02 -11.47
CA PRO A 127 -7.32 -5.83 -10.73
C PRO A 127 -7.99 -6.93 -11.55
N ARG A 128 -8.15 -6.74 -12.86
CA ARG A 128 -8.74 -7.76 -13.73
C ARG A 128 -7.92 -9.03 -13.79
N ASP A 129 -6.61 -8.95 -13.54
CA ASP A 129 -5.73 -10.13 -13.54
C ASP A 129 -5.70 -10.81 -12.17
N ALA A 130 -6.30 -10.20 -11.15
CA ALA A 130 -6.27 -10.67 -9.77
C ALA A 130 -7.69 -10.76 -9.17
N PHE A 131 -8.66 -11.19 -9.95
CA PHE A 131 -10.04 -11.45 -9.53
C PHE A 131 -10.73 -10.22 -8.92
N GLY A 132 -10.40 -9.03 -9.43
CA GLY A 132 -10.97 -7.77 -8.95
C GLY A 132 -10.24 -7.16 -7.75
N VAL A 133 -9.20 -7.81 -7.25
CA VAL A 133 -8.41 -7.30 -6.11
C VAL A 133 -7.23 -6.48 -6.62
N LEU A 134 -7.07 -5.28 -6.08
CA LEU A 134 -5.87 -4.48 -6.35
C LEU A 134 -4.71 -5.04 -5.54
N ILE A 135 -3.74 -5.65 -6.21
CA ILE A 135 -2.53 -6.17 -5.58
C ILE A 135 -1.41 -5.13 -5.71
N HIS A 136 -0.87 -4.75 -4.58
CA HIS A 136 0.25 -3.83 -4.47
C HIS A 136 1.54 -4.63 -4.23
N LEU A 137 2.54 -4.44 -5.07
CA LEU A 137 3.86 -5.05 -4.87
C LEU A 137 4.77 -3.98 -4.29
N ALA A 138 5.46 -4.30 -3.21
CA ALA A 138 6.33 -3.35 -2.53
C ALA A 138 7.70 -3.96 -2.22
N GLU A 139 8.75 -3.28 -2.68
CA GLU A 139 10.12 -3.53 -2.27
C GLU A 139 10.49 -2.46 -1.26
N LYS A 140 10.87 -2.87 -0.05
CA LYS A 140 11.26 -1.96 1.02
C LYS A 140 12.74 -2.14 1.34
N LYS A 141 13.45 -1.02 1.53
CA LYS A 141 14.86 -1.04 1.92
C LYS A 141 15.07 -0.08 3.09
N PRO A 142 15.96 -0.43 4.03
CA PRO A 142 16.27 0.46 5.15
C PRO A 142 16.93 1.76 4.67
N VAL A 143 16.87 2.82 5.48
CA VAL A 143 17.38 4.15 5.11
C VAL A 143 18.86 4.19 4.74
N ASN A 144 19.65 3.23 5.20
CA ASN A 144 21.08 3.16 4.86
C ASN A 144 21.35 2.40 3.56
N TYR A 145 20.30 1.98 2.84
CA TYR A 145 20.43 1.28 1.57
C TYR A 145 20.22 2.25 0.40
N GLU A 146 21.12 2.20 -0.57
CA GLU A 146 21.01 3.05 -1.76
C GLU A 146 20.09 2.40 -2.80
N LEU A 147 18.81 2.76 -2.77
CA LEU A 147 17.82 2.30 -3.77
C LEU A 147 17.95 3.01 -5.11
N PHE A 148 18.47 4.23 -5.07
CA PHE A 148 18.38 5.18 -6.17
C PHE A 148 19.74 5.53 -6.75
N SER A 149 20.75 4.73 -6.44
CA SER A 149 22.07 4.86 -7.07
C SER A 149 21.98 4.39 -8.51
N ASP A 150 22.46 5.19 -9.42
CA ASP A 150 22.52 4.86 -10.84
C ASP A 150 23.61 3.83 -11.15
#